data_d26cdfe367f9d8bba488a8ff6c5b38c0
#
_entry.id   d26cdfe367f9d8bba488a8ff6c5b38c0
#
_cell.length_a   1.000
_cell.length_b   1.000
_cell.length_c   1.000
_cell.angle_alpha   90.00
_cell.angle_beta   90.00
_cell.angle_gamma   90.00
#
_symmetry.space_group_name_H-M   'P 1'
#
loop_
_entity.id
_entity.type
_entity.pdbx_description
1 polymer ?
#
loop_
_entity_poly.entity_id
_entity_poly.type
_entity_poly.pdbx_seq_one_letter_code
_entity_poly.pdbx_strand_id
1 'polypeptide(L)'
;GMALCNDLYGNLMDIKGFANAYGAYPRYWVQQDDGTLVYGSTTPEMKQTLEALADLYQNGYLDEEFHVNDGTKAAEDLVNDKCGVLYGWHATALWPLQDNLNQNPDADWRPYQIVTSEESAEVTPGINMMTSSWYAVSSECEHPEALVELLNLYCEKVFDPELNEYSYYANPGDGLEGVWRLSPVSLNSPDKNQQTAKAIAEPLKTGDPGDLYGEQLSMYEY
;
A
#
# COMPACT_ATOMS: atom_id res chain seq x y z
N GLY A 1 17.05 11.97 4.29
CA GLY A 1 16.83 10.79 5.12
C GLY A 1 15.79 9.85 4.55
N MET A 2 15.60 8.72 5.20
CA MET A 2 14.56 7.74 4.89
C MET A 2 13.43 7.86 5.92
N ALA A 3 12.19 7.98 5.46
CA ALA A 3 11.03 8.00 6.33
C ALA A 3 10.74 6.62 6.91
N LEU A 4 10.55 6.55 8.22
CA LEU A 4 10.22 5.35 8.96
C LEU A 4 9.27 5.69 10.10
N CYS A 5 8.28 4.84 10.37
CA CYS A 5 7.36 4.99 11.50
C CYS A 5 7.44 3.80 12.45
N ASN A 6 6.74 3.90 13.58
CA ASN A 6 6.73 2.86 14.62
C ASN A 6 6.04 1.56 14.18
N ASP A 7 5.17 1.60 13.18
CA ASP A 7 4.62 0.39 12.55
C ASP A 7 5.57 -0.14 11.47
N LEU A 8 6.60 -0.85 11.90
CA LEU A 8 7.67 -1.37 11.03
C LEU A 8 7.19 -2.33 9.93
N TYR A 9 5.91 -2.73 9.94
CA TYR A 9 5.36 -3.72 9.02
C TYR A 9 4.00 -3.30 8.42
N GLY A 10 3.65 -2.02 8.53
CA GLY A 10 2.33 -1.48 8.20
C GLY A 10 2.05 -1.18 6.73
N ASN A 11 2.95 -1.49 5.82
CA ASN A 11 2.92 -1.21 4.37
C ASN A 11 3.19 0.25 3.97
N LEU A 12 3.43 1.15 4.91
CA LEU A 12 3.74 2.55 4.65
C LEU A 12 4.86 3.02 5.56
N MET A 13 5.93 3.55 4.98
CA MET A 13 7.13 3.96 5.72
C MET A 13 7.61 2.86 6.68
N ASP A 14 7.68 1.64 6.15
CA ASP A 14 8.05 0.42 6.86
C ASP A 14 9.42 -0.12 6.42
N ILE A 15 9.87 -1.20 7.04
CA ILE A 15 11.16 -1.81 6.72
C ILE A 15 11.06 -3.01 5.76
N LYS A 16 9.87 -3.42 5.32
CA LYS A 16 9.73 -4.68 4.54
C LYS A 16 10.50 -4.63 3.23
N GLY A 17 10.31 -3.55 2.46
CA GLY A 17 11.04 -3.39 1.20
C GLY A 17 12.55 -3.29 1.40
N PHE A 18 12.99 -2.56 2.44
CA PHE A 18 14.39 -2.48 2.81
C PHE A 18 14.95 -3.86 3.20
N ALA A 19 14.22 -4.64 3.99
CA ALA A 19 14.61 -5.99 4.37
C ALA A 19 14.70 -6.95 3.16
N ASN A 20 13.73 -6.85 2.24
CA ASN A 20 13.75 -7.67 1.03
C ASN A 20 14.99 -7.41 0.15
N ALA A 21 15.55 -6.20 0.17
CA ALA A 21 16.81 -5.88 -0.51
C ALA A 21 18.01 -6.72 0.00
N TYR A 22 17.95 -7.17 1.23
CA TYR A 22 18.94 -8.06 1.86
C TYR A 22 18.52 -9.54 1.84
N GLY A 23 17.43 -9.90 1.15
CA GLY A 23 16.88 -11.26 1.16
C GLY A 23 16.19 -11.63 2.48
N ALA A 24 15.91 -10.67 3.35
CA ALA A 24 15.23 -10.90 4.62
C ALA A 24 13.71 -10.73 4.47
N TYR A 25 12.96 -11.62 5.12
CA TYR A 25 11.50 -11.65 5.08
C TYR A 25 10.92 -11.64 6.50
N PRO A 26 10.99 -10.50 7.21
CA PRO A 26 10.53 -10.44 8.59
C PRO A 26 9.04 -10.79 8.70
N ARG A 27 8.69 -11.55 9.75
CA ARG A 27 7.33 -12.05 10.04
C ARG A 27 6.80 -13.14 9.10
N TYR A 28 7.56 -13.56 8.09
CA TYR A 28 7.20 -14.72 7.25
C TYR A 28 7.93 -15.98 7.68
N TRP A 29 7.31 -17.12 7.44
CA TRP A 29 8.00 -18.41 7.44
C TRP A 29 8.51 -18.66 6.02
N VAL A 30 9.82 -18.83 5.89
CA VAL A 30 10.49 -19.00 4.61
C VAL A 30 10.91 -20.46 4.46
N GLN A 31 10.49 -21.08 3.35
CA GLN A 31 10.92 -22.42 3.02
C GLN A 31 12.33 -22.38 2.42
N GLN A 32 13.25 -23.16 3.01
CA GLN A 32 14.59 -23.35 2.51
C GLN A 32 14.63 -24.40 1.40
N ASP A 33 15.75 -24.51 0.67
CA ASP A 33 15.93 -25.46 -0.43
C ASP A 33 15.78 -26.93 0.02
N ASP A 34 16.09 -27.23 1.27
CA ASP A 34 15.93 -28.57 1.87
C ASP A 34 14.48 -28.85 2.34
N GLY A 35 13.56 -27.90 2.14
CA GLY A 35 12.16 -27.98 2.54
C GLY A 35 11.89 -27.57 4.00
N THR A 36 12.89 -27.24 4.78
CA THR A 36 12.71 -26.74 6.16
C THR A 36 12.11 -25.33 6.16
N LEU A 37 11.35 -25.01 7.21
CA LEU A 37 10.79 -23.69 7.41
C LEU A 37 11.60 -22.94 8.47
N VAL A 38 12.04 -21.74 8.15
CA VAL A 38 12.70 -20.83 9.09
C VAL A 38 11.90 -19.55 9.25
N TYR A 39 11.91 -19.00 10.45
CA TYR A 39 11.23 -17.72 10.71
C TYR A 39 12.10 -16.56 10.22
N GLY A 40 11.64 -15.83 9.23
CA GLY A 40 12.42 -14.81 8.53
C GLY A 40 12.94 -13.66 9.38
N SER A 41 12.34 -13.43 10.56
CA SER A 41 12.83 -12.41 11.49
C SER A 41 14.09 -12.82 12.27
N THR A 42 14.55 -14.07 12.15
CA THR A 42 15.69 -14.61 12.91
C THR A 42 16.82 -15.13 12.02
N THR A 43 16.77 -14.80 10.74
CA THR A 43 17.75 -15.26 9.75
C THR A 43 19.01 -14.37 9.75
N PRO A 44 20.14 -14.86 9.20
CA PRO A 44 21.34 -14.04 9.01
C PRO A 44 21.09 -12.79 8.16
N GLU A 45 20.24 -12.88 7.15
CA GLU A 45 19.85 -11.77 6.27
C GLU A 45 19.12 -10.68 7.07
N MET A 46 18.26 -11.07 8.01
CA MET A 46 17.60 -10.10 8.91
C MET A 46 18.62 -9.41 9.82
N LYS A 47 19.65 -10.11 10.27
CA LYS A 47 20.74 -9.49 11.03
C LYS A 47 21.46 -8.42 10.21
N GLN A 48 21.78 -8.71 8.94
CA GLN A 48 22.40 -7.73 8.02
C GLN A 48 21.49 -6.52 7.79
N THR A 49 20.19 -6.76 7.62
CA THR A 49 19.18 -5.69 7.52
C THR A 49 19.20 -4.77 8.75
N LEU A 50 19.24 -5.34 9.95
CA LEU A 50 19.28 -4.58 11.20
C LEU A 50 20.60 -3.81 11.38
N GLU A 51 21.72 -4.38 10.96
CA GLU A 51 23.02 -3.71 10.96
C GLU A 51 23.00 -2.48 10.04
N ALA A 52 22.44 -2.62 8.84
CA ALA A 52 22.30 -1.50 7.89
C ALA A 52 21.33 -0.42 8.41
N LEU A 53 20.20 -0.81 9.01
CA LEU A 53 19.28 0.15 9.64
C LEU A 53 19.92 0.88 10.81
N ALA A 54 20.72 0.18 11.63
CA ALA A 54 21.45 0.79 12.73
C ALA A 54 22.50 1.80 12.24
N ASP A 55 23.17 1.51 11.12
CA ASP A 55 24.08 2.44 10.48
C ASP A 55 23.36 3.70 9.98
N LEU A 56 22.23 3.54 9.30
CA LEU A 56 21.40 4.67 8.87
C LEU A 56 20.95 5.53 10.07
N TYR A 57 20.54 4.90 11.15
CA TYR A 57 20.13 5.60 12.36
C TYR A 57 21.29 6.38 13.01
N GLN A 58 22.46 5.73 13.19
CA GLN A 58 23.64 6.33 13.78
C GLN A 58 24.18 7.53 12.97
N ASN A 59 24.01 7.49 11.65
CA ASN A 59 24.42 8.57 10.75
C ASN A 59 23.34 9.66 10.54
N GLY A 60 22.22 9.60 11.26
CA GLY A 60 21.15 10.60 11.19
C GLY A 60 20.32 10.54 9.90
N TYR A 61 20.30 9.41 9.21
CA TYR A 61 19.46 9.20 8.02
C TYR A 61 18.06 8.66 8.36
N LEU A 62 17.83 8.25 9.60
CA LEU A 62 16.52 7.95 10.16
C LEU A 62 16.22 8.95 11.27
N ASP A 63 14.94 9.29 11.43
CA ASP A 63 14.48 10.12 12.55
C ASP A 63 14.79 9.39 13.88
N GLU A 64 15.38 10.12 14.82
CA GLU A 64 15.71 9.57 16.15
C GLU A 64 14.44 9.12 16.91
N GLU A 65 13.31 9.75 16.64
CA GLU A 65 12.02 9.46 17.26
C GLU A 65 11.13 8.51 16.43
N PHE A 66 11.62 7.87 15.35
CA PHE A 66 10.83 6.99 14.51
C PHE A 66 10.03 5.95 15.32
N HIS A 67 10.58 5.49 16.44
CA HIS A 67 10.00 4.43 17.27
C HIS A 67 8.76 4.87 18.06
N VAL A 68 8.51 6.17 18.18
CA VAL A 68 7.32 6.76 18.81
C VAL A 68 6.42 7.49 17.78
N ASN A 69 6.95 7.81 16.62
CA ASN A 69 6.19 8.47 15.55
C ASN A 69 5.29 7.45 14.84
N ASP A 70 4.01 7.73 14.78
CA ASP A 70 3.07 6.98 13.94
C ASP A 70 3.23 7.35 12.45
N GLY A 71 2.45 6.69 11.59
CA GLY A 71 2.49 6.95 10.15
C GLY A 71 2.10 8.38 9.77
N THR A 72 1.23 9.03 10.52
CA THR A 72 0.82 10.42 10.27
C THR A 72 1.99 11.36 10.55
N LYS A 73 2.67 11.16 11.68
CA LYS A 73 3.83 11.98 12.05
C LYS A 73 5.01 11.79 11.09
N ALA A 74 5.29 10.55 10.69
CA ALA A 74 6.33 10.28 9.69
C ALA A 74 5.97 10.86 8.30
N ALA A 75 4.67 10.88 7.94
CA ALA A 75 4.19 11.54 6.72
C ALA A 75 4.42 13.06 6.73
N GLU A 76 4.25 13.73 7.89
CA GLU A 76 4.57 15.16 8.01
C GLU A 76 6.03 15.46 7.64
N ASP A 77 6.97 14.58 7.94
CA ASP A 77 8.37 14.76 7.61
C ASP A 77 8.64 14.62 6.09
N LEU A 78 7.89 13.73 5.41
CA LEU A 78 7.89 13.65 3.95
C LEU A 78 7.29 14.90 3.32
N VAL A 79 6.12 15.33 3.79
CA VAL A 79 5.40 16.51 3.29
C VAL A 79 6.25 17.79 3.45
N ASN A 80 7.06 17.87 4.50
CA ASN A 80 7.94 19.00 4.79
C ASN A 80 9.38 18.85 4.23
N ASP A 81 9.59 18.00 3.21
CA ASP A 81 10.87 17.80 2.51
C ASP A 81 12.05 17.35 3.40
N LYS A 82 11.79 16.76 4.58
CA LYS A 82 12.84 16.27 5.47
C LYS A 82 13.39 14.90 5.06
N CYS A 83 12.57 14.11 4.36
CA CYS A 83 12.90 12.77 3.88
C CYS A 83 12.76 12.71 2.37
N GLY A 84 13.68 12.01 1.71
CA GLY A 84 13.68 11.82 0.25
C GLY A 84 13.60 10.36 -0.17
N VAL A 85 13.47 9.42 0.77
CA VAL A 85 13.31 7.98 0.50
C VAL A 85 12.26 7.42 1.43
N LEU A 86 11.42 6.55 0.90
CA LEU A 86 10.51 5.73 1.70
C LEU A 86 10.28 4.37 1.03
N TYR A 87 9.94 3.38 1.83
CA TYR A 87 9.38 2.12 1.38
C TYR A 87 7.89 2.10 1.68
N GLY A 88 7.09 1.71 0.72
CA GLY A 88 5.65 1.71 0.87
C GLY A 88 4.94 0.97 -0.24
N TRP A 89 3.64 0.82 -0.11
CA TRP A 89 2.79 0.22 -1.11
C TRP A 89 2.41 1.23 -2.22
N HIS A 90 1.70 0.76 -3.25
CA HIS A 90 1.32 1.59 -4.40
C HIS A 90 0.52 2.86 -4.05
N ALA A 91 -0.30 2.84 -2.99
CA ALA A 91 -1.07 3.99 -2.56
C ALA A 91 -0.22 5.12 -1.94
N THR A 92 1.09 4.90 -1.75
CA THR A 92 2.01 5.94 -1.25
C THR A 92 2.03 7.18 -2.15
N ALA A 93 1.84 7.00 -3.45
CA ALA A 93 1.74 8.10 -4.40
C ALA A 93 0.54 9.03 -4.10
N LEU A 94 -0.60 8.44 -3.68
CA LEU A 94 -1.82 9.18 -3.34
C LEU A 94 -1.70 9.87 -1.97
N TRP A 95 -1.00 9.25 -1.03
CA TRP A 95 -0.71 9.78 0.29
C TRP A 95 0.51 9.07 0.90
N PRO A 96 1.52 9.79 1.41
CA PRO A 96 1.58 11.25 1.62
C PRO A 96 2.25 12.03 0.48
N LEU A 97 2.67 11.39 -0.63
CA LEU A 97 3.48 12.06 -1.65
C LEU A 97 2.69 13.14 -2.40
N GLN A 98 1.38 12.97 -2.59
CA GLN A 98 0.54 14.00 -3.20
C GLN A 98 0.48 15.27 -2.34
N ASP A 99 0.42 15.13 -1.01
CA ASP A 99 0.44 16.28 -0.11
C ASP A 99 1.78 17.02 -0.17
N ASN A 100 2.89 16.30 -0.32
CA ASN A 100 4.19 16.94 -0.56
C ASN A 100 4.20 17.70 -1.89
N LEU A 101 3.70 17.12 -2.99
CA LEU A 101 3.60 17.80 -4.29
C LEU A 101 2.69 19.03 -4.23
N ASN A 102 1.60 18.97 -3.49
CA ASN A 102 0.71 20.12 -3.28
C ASN A 102 1.40 21.26 -2.54
N GLN A 103 2.30 20.95 -1.61
CA GLN A 103 3.08 21.94 -0.84
C GLN A 103 4.33 22.40 -1.60
N ASN A 104 5.00 21.50 -2.29
CA ASN A 104 6.22 21.74 -3.07
C ASN A 104 6.06 21.22 -4.50
N PRO A 105 5.55 22.03 -5.44
CA PRO A 105 5.32 21.61 -6.83
C PRO A 105 6.60 21.22 -7.60
N ASP A 106 7.77 21.56 -7.07
CA ASP A 106 9.07 21.19 -7.67
C ASP A 106 9.57 19.83 -7.18
N ALA A 107 8.85 19.14 -6.27
CA ALA A 107 9.22 17.82 -5.82
C ALA A 107 9.06 16.80 -6.97
N ASP A 108 10.05 15.91 -7.13
CA ASP A 108 10.08 14.89 -8.18
C ASP A 108 10.19 13.48 -7.53
N TRP A 109 9.07 12.91 -7.17
CA TRP A 109 8.99 11.56 -6.62
C TRP A 109 8.92 10.51 -7.72
N ARG A 110 9.79 9.52 -7.65
CA ARG A 110 9.87 8.45 -8.65
C ARG A 110 9.84 7.08 -7.98
N PRO A 111 9.01 6.15 -8.49
CA PRO A 111 9.02 4.78 -8.04
C PRO A 111 10.24 4.03 -8.59
N TYR A 112 10.88 3.26 -7.73
CA TYR A 112 11.97 2.36 -8.10
C TYR A 112 11.62 0.94 -7.64
N GLN A 113 12.04 -0.02 -8.43
CA GLN A 113 12.03 -1.40 -7.97
C GLN A 113 12.98 -1.54 -6.79
N ILE A 114 12.64 -2.42 -5.84
CA ILE A 114 13.56 -2.77 -4.76
C ILE A 114 14.80 -3.37 -5.41
N VAL A 115 15.95 -2.80 -5.11
CA VAL A 115 17.26 -3.30 -5.54
C VAL A 115 17.84 -4.22 -4.48
N THR A 116 18.62 -5.22 -4.90
CA THR A 116 19.32 -6.10 -3.97
C THR A 116 20.60 -5.45 -3.47
N SER A 117 21.05 -5.88 -2.30
CA SER A 117 22.39 -5.58 -1.78
C SER A 117 23.48 -6.34 -2.54
N GLU A 118 23.12 -7.38 -3.29
CA GLU A 118 24.00 -8.20 -4.13
C GLU A 118 23.62 -8.03 -5.61
N GLU A 119 24.60 -7.74 -6.46
CA GLU A 119 24.42 -7.34 -7.87
C GLU A 119 23.72 -8.40 -8.76
N SER A 120 23.67 -9.66 -8.34
CA SER A 120 23.10 -10.78 -9.09
C SER A 120 21.85 -11.41 -8.49
N ALA A 121 21.37 -10.92 -7.35
CA ALA A 121 20.21 -11.51 -6.69
C ALA A 121 18.90 -10.90 -7.21
N GLU A 122 17.90 -11.75 -7.38
CA GLU A 122 16.54 -11.32 -7.73
C GLU A 122 15.75 -10.99 -6.45
N VAL A 123 15.12 -9.81 -6.42
CA VAL A 123 14.25 -9.44 -5.30
C VAL A 123 12.90 -10.11 -5.46
N THR A 124 12.51 -10.90 -4.47
CA THR A 124 11.18 -11.49 -4.37
C THR A 124 10.44 -10.82 -3.20
N PRO A 125 9.60 -9.82 -3.45
CA PRO A 125 8.85 -9.17 -2.38
C PRO A 125 7.83 -10.13 -1.77
N GLY A 126 7.67 -10.08 -0.45
CA GLY A 126 6.64 -10.85 0.25
C GLY A 126 5.23 -10.35 -0.10
N ILE A 127 4.34 -11.27 -0.42
CA ILE A 127 2.92 -10.97 -0.69
C ILE A 127 2.09 -11.44 0.51
N ASN A 128 1.23 -10.56 1.01
CA ASN A 128 0.28 -10.93 2.06
C ASN A 128 -0.79 -11.89 1.51
N MET A 129 -1.42 -12.66 2.42
CA MET A 129 -2.59 -13.45 2.05
C MET A 129 -3.66 -12.56 1.42
N MET A 130 -4.26 -13.05 0.33
CA MET A 130 -5.25 -12.30 -0.45
C MET A 130 -6.55 -12.02 0.33
N THR A 131 -6.89 -12.89 1.31
CA THR A 131 -8.08 -12.72 2.14
C THR A 131 -7.69 -12.06 3.45
N SER A 132 -8.17 -10.83 3.66
CA SER A 132 -7.88 -10.04 4.85
C SER A 132 -9.06 -9.94 5.83
N SER A 133 -10.27 -10.24 5.36
CA SER A 133 -11.49 -10.08 6.16
C SER A 133 -12.47 -11.23 5.91
N TRP A 134 -13.23 -11.57 6.93
CA TRP A 134 -14.33 -12.52 6.86
C TRP A 134 -15.58 -11.89 7.44
N TYR A 135 -16.71 -12.18 6.83
CA TYR A 135 -18.00 -11.79 7.34
C TYR A 135 -18.65 -12.97 8.06
N ALA A 136 -19.10 -12.75 9.28
CA ALA A 136 -19.82 -13.73 10.05
C ALA A 136 -21.22 -13.22 10.41
N VAL A 137 -22.22 -14.05 10.22
CA VAL A 137 -23.59 -13.75 10.61
C VAL A 137 -23.98 -14.64 11.78
N SER A 138 -24.59 -14.06 12.80
CA SER A 138 -25.07 -14.82 13.96
C SER A 138 -26.07 -15.88 13.52
N SER A 139 -26.00 -17.07 14.12
CA SER A 139 -26.99 -18.14 13.93
C SER A 139 -28.41 -17.76 14.39
N GLU A 140 -28.53 -16.71 15.19
CA GLU A 140 -29.82 -16.17 15.68
C GLU A 140 -30.34 -15.02 14.80
N CYS A 141 -29.61 -14.66 13.72
CA CYS A 141 -30.05 -13.62 12.80
C CYS A 141 -31.26 -14.11 11.99
N GLU A 142 -32.33 -13.34 12.00
CA GLU A 142 -33.56 -13.65 11.27
C GLU A 142 -33.42 -13.49 9.74
N HIS A 143 -32.44 -12.66 9.30
CA HIS A 143 -32.20 -12.30 7.90
C HIS A 143 -30.73 -12.47 7.49
N PRO A 144 -30.17 -13.68 7.50
CA PRO A 144 -28.78 -13.89 7.16
C PRO A 144 -28.45 -13.57 5.69
N GLU A 145 -29.46 -13.62 4.82
CA GLU A 145 -29.38 -13.27 3.37
C GLU A 145 -28.97 -11.81 3.16
N ALA A 146 -29.28 -10.92 4.08
CA ALA A 146 -28.97 -9.49 3.97
C ALA A 146 -27.48 -9.22 3.75
N LEU A 147 -26.58 -10.08 4.27
CA LEU A 147 -25.15 -9.95 4.00
C LEU A 147 -24.83 -10.15 2.51
N VAL A 148 -25.45 -11.15 1.88
CA VAL A 148 -25.23 -11.41 0.44
C VAL A 148 -25.84 -10.29 -0.42
N GLU A 149 -26.99 -9.76 -0.01
CA GLU A 149 -27.62 -8.62 -0.68
C GLU A 149 -26.75 -7.37 -0.60
N LEU A 150 -26.13 -7.09 0.56
CA LEU A 150 -25.16 -5.99 0.73
C LEU A 150 -23.92 -6.19 -0.13
N LEU A 151 -23.38 -7.39 -0.24
CA LEU A 151 -22.24 -7.68 -1.11
C LEU A 151 -22.60 -7.50 -2.60
N ASN A 152 -23.78 -7.93 -3.03
CA ASN A 152 -24.26 -7.73 -4.39
C ASN A 152 -24.45 -6.24 -4.70
N LEU A 153 -25.06 -5.48 -3.77
CA LEU A 153 -25.22 -4.04 -3.89
C LEU A 153 -23.86 -3.33 -3.97
N TYR A 154 -22.89 -3.77 -3.14
CA TYR A 154 -21.54 -3.24 -3.21
C TYR A 154 -20.91 -3.46 -4.59
N CYS A 155 -21.03 -4.68 -5.14
CA CYS A 155 -20.49 -4.98 -6.47
C CYS A 155 -21.15 -4.12 -7.56
N GLU A 156 -22.48 -3.94 -7.50
CA GLU A 156 -23.20 -3.08 -8.43
C GLU A 156 -22.71 -1.62 -8.33
N LYS A 157 -22.66 -1.07 -7.11
CA LYS A 157 -22.35 0.35 -6.91
C LYS A 157 -20.89 0.72 -7.07
N VAL A 158 -19.98 -0.26 -6.99
CA VAL A 158 -18.53 -0.01 -7.10
C VAL A 158 -17.99 -0.42 -8.46
N PHE A 159 -18.47 -1.52 -9.05
CA PHE A 159 -17.83 -2.12 -10.22
C PHE A 159 -18.70 -2.18 -11.49
N ASP A 160 -20.00 -1.99 -11.41
CA ASP A 160 -20.84 -2.05 -12.60
C ASP A 160 -20.53 -0.86 -13.53
N PRO A 161 -20.33 -1.08 -14.85
CA PRO A 161 -20.00 -0.01 -15.79
C PRO A 161 -21.08 1.08 -15.91
N GLU A 162 -22.35 0.71 -15.73
CA GLU A 162 -23.49 1.62 -15.96
C GLU A 162 -24.11 2.13 -14.65
N LEU A 163 -24.11 1.29 -13.60
CA LEU A 163 -24.82 1.56 -12.34
C LEU A 163 -23.90 1.99 -11.20
N ASN A 164 -22.57 2.05 -11.44
CA ASN A 164 -21.65 2.42 -10.37
C ASN A 164 -21.84 3.86 -9.90
N GLU A 165 -21.59 4.04 -8.62
CA GLU A 165 -21.55 5.33 -7.94
C GLU A 165 -20.16 5.55 -7.31
N TYR A 166 -19.11 5.12 -8.01
CA TYR A 166 -17.74 5.06 -7.47
C TYR A 166 -17.23 6.44 -7.04
N SER A 167 -17.55 7.50 -7.76
CA SER A 167 -17.14 8.86 -7.38
C SER A 167 -17.67 9.25 -6.00
N TYR A 168 -18.92 8.91 -5.69
CA TYR A 168 -19.49 9.10 -4.36
C TYR A 168 -18.83 8.21 -3.31
N TYR A 169 -18.57 6.95 -3.65
CA TYR A 169 -17.93 5.99 -2.76
C TYR A 169 -16.49 6.38 -2.42
N ALA A 170 -15.71 6.81 -3.40
CA ALA A 170 -14.31 7.17 -3.23
C ALA A 170 -14.15 8.53 -2.53
N ASN A 171 -14.65 9.59 -3.16
CA ASN A 171 -14.55 10.95 -2.65
C ASN A 171 -15.67 11.83 -3.24
N PRO A 172 -16.78 12.01 -2.52
CA PRO A 172 -17.94 12.75 -3.04
C PRO A 172 -17.73 14.26 -3.13
N GLY A 173 -16.60 14.80 -2.69
CA GLY A 173 -16.39 16.24 -2.58
C GLY A 173 -17.03 16.84 -1.30
N ASP A 174 -17.20 18.17 -1.29
CA ASP A 174 -17.85 18.92 -0.19
C ASP A 174 -17.21 18.68 1.22
N GLY A 175 -15.92 18.33 1.27
CA GLY A 175 -15.20 18.04 2.51
C GLY A 175 -15.52 16.66 3.10
N LEU A 176 -16.25 15.81 2.37
CA LEU A 176 -16.48 14.42 2.72
C LEU A 176 -15.43 13.55 2.01
N GLU A 177 -14.43 13.12 2.73
CA GLU A 177 -13.40 12.23 2.20
C GLU A 177 -13.60 10.80 2.67
N GLY A 178 -13.31 9.84 1.77
CA GLY A 178 -13.21 8.44 2.12
C GLY A 178 -14.52 7.83 2.62
N VAL A 179 -15.66 8.08 1.97
CA VAL A 179 -16.96 7.44 2.28
C VAL A 179 -16.83 5.92 2.28
N TRP A 180 -15.92 5.36 1.48
CA TRP A 180 -15.58 3.94 1.48
C TRP A 180 -15.23 3.38 2.87
N ARG A 181 -14.73 4.23 3.79
CA ARG A 181 -14.43 3.84 5.18
C ARG A 181 -15.68 3.52 5.98
N LEU A 182 -16.84 3.97 5.54
CA LEU A 182 -18.14 3.73 6.19
C LEU A 182 -18.87 2.53 5.58
N SER A 183 -18.33 1.94 4.51
CA SER A 183 -18.97 0.78 3.89
C SER A 183 -18.95 -0.42 4.83
N PRO A 184 -20.10 -1.03 5.13
CA PRO A 184 -20.17 -2.19 6.02
C PRO A 184 -19.59 -3.46 5.39
N VAL A 185 -19.42 -3.48 4.08
CA VAL A 185 -18.86 -4.60 3.32
C VAL A 185 -17.88 -4.10 2.27
N SER A 186 -16.92 -4.95 1.91
CA SER A 186 -16.03 -4.74 0.77
C SER A 186 -15.68 -6.07 0.10
N LEU A 187 -15.60 -6.07 -1.22
CA LEU A 187 -15.19 -7.22 -2.02
C LEU A 187 -14.37 -6.72 -3.20
N ASN A 188 -13.17 -7.25 -3.38
CA ASN A 188 -12.28 -6.83 -4.46
C ASN A 188 -11.72 -8.05 -5.20
N SER A 189 -11.51 -7.91 -6.51
CA SER A 189 -10.72 -8.88 -7.25
C SER A 189 -9.26 -8.84 -6.77
N PRO A 190 -8.57 -9.99 -6.65
CA PRO A 190 -7.17 -10.05 -6.25
C PRO A 190 -6.23 -9.21 -7.11
N ASP A 191 -6.56 -9.00 -8.36
CA ASP A 191 -5.77 -8.29 -9.35
C ASP A 191 -6.37 -6.90 -9.71
N LYS A 192 -7.31 -6.39 -8.92
CA LYS A 192 -8.01 -5.11 -9.15
C LYS A 192 -7.05 -3.98 -9.52
N ASN A 193 -6.03 -3.76 -8.71
CA ASN A 193 -5.08 -2.67 -8.94
C ASN A 193 -4.24 -2.87 -10.21
N GLN A 194 -3.91 -4.13 -10.55
CA GLN A 194 -3.20 -4.43 -11.80
C GLN A 194 -4.09 -4.21 -13.03
N GLN A 195 -5.37 -4.54 -12.93
CA GLN A 195 -6.34 -4.29 -13.99
C GLN A 195 -6.53 -2.78 -14.19
N THR A 196 -6.70 -2.02 -13.11
CA THR A 196 -6.79 -0.56 -13.16
C THR A 196 -5.54 0.05 -13.79
N ALA A 197 -4.34 -0.32 -13.34
CA ALA A 197 -3.08 0.18 -13.90
C ALA A 197 -2.96 -0.11 -15.41
N LYS A 198 -3.37 -1.29 -15.87
CA LYS A 198 -3.38 -1.65 -17.30
C LYS A 198 -4.39 -0.82 -18.09
N ALA A 199 -5.58 -0.59 -17.52
CA ALA A 199 -6.65 0.16 -18.18
C ALA A 199 -6.26 1.63 -18.40
N ILE A 200 -5.61 2.27 -17.43
CA ILE A 200 -5.23 3.68 -17.53
C ILE A 200 -3.90 3.94 -18.28
N ALA A 201 -3.12 2.90 -18.54
CA ALA A 201 -1.75 3.06 -19.12
C ALA A 201 -1.72 3.76 -20.48
N GLU A 202 -2.67 3.49 -21.37
CA GLU A 202 -2.76 4.15 -22.67
C GLU A 202 -3.48 5.50 -22.59
N PRO A 203 -4.61 5.62 -21.90
CA PRO A 203 -5.22 6.91 -21.60
C PRO A 203 -4.29 7.98 -21.04
N LEU A 204 -3.40 7.61 -20.11
CA LEU A 204 -2.39 8.54 -19.56
C LEU A 204 -1.40 9.07 -20.62
N LYS A 205 -1.12 8.32 -21.68
CA LYS A 205 -0.23 8.77 -22.76
C LYS A 205 -0.95 9.64 -23.78
N THR A 206 -2.20 9.33 -24.04
CA THR A 206 -3.00 10.00 -25.08
C THR A 206 -3.73 11.23 -24.55
N GLY A 207 -3.94 11.32 -23.24
CA GLY A 207 -4.77 12.35 -22.60
C GLY A 207 -6.26 12.17 -22.85
N ASP A 208 -6.69 10.98 -23.29
CA ASP A 208 -8.11 10.66 -23.55
C ASP A 208 -8.53 9.50 -22.65
N PRO A 209 -9.45 9.73 -21.70
CA PRO A 209 -9.95 8.68 -20.81
C PRO A 209 -10.79 7.62 -21.52
N GLY A 210 -11.33 7.88 -22.71
CA GLY A 210 -12.14 6.95 -23.48
C GLY A 210 -13.30 6.39 -22.64
N ASP A 211 -13.39 5.05 -22.56
CA ASP A 211 -14.46 4.34 -21.85
C ASP A 211 -14.11 3.99 -20.39
N LEU A 212 -13.14 4.67 -19.77
CA LEU A 212 -12.81 4.47 -18.36
C LEU A 212 -14.00 4.82 -17.45
N TYR A 213 -14.23 4.01 -16.44
CA TYR A 213 -15.31 4.22 -15.45
C TYR A 213 -14.90 3.85 -14.04
N GLY A 214 -15.68 4.25 -13.06
CA GLY A 214 -15.47 3.90 -11.66
C GLY A 214 -14.07 4.24 -11.17
N GLU A 215 -13.41 3.27 -10.55
CA GLU A 215 -12.04 3.45 -10.04
C GLU A 215 -11.01 3.78 -11.14
N GLN A 216 -11.18 3.21 -12.33
CA GLN A 216 -10.24 3.46 -13.42
C GLN A 216 -10.26 4.95 -13.83
N LEU A 217 -11.45 5.52 -13.99
CA LEU A 217 -11.59 6.93 -14.30
C LEU A 217 -11.08 7.81 -13.15
N SER A 218 -11.43 7.48 -11.91
CA SER A 218 -10.94 8.20 -10.73
C SER A 218 -9.42 8.20 -10.62
N MET A 219 -8.76 7.07 -10.90
CA MET A 219 -7.29 6.97 -10.89
C MET A 219 -6.62 7.68 -12.07
N TYR A 220 -7.31 7.81 -13.18
CA TYR A 220 -6.83 8.59 -14.32
C TYR A 220 -6.89 10.10 -14.06
N GLU A 221 -7.93 10.57 -13.39
CA GLU A 221 -8.17 11.98 -13.09
C GLU A 221 -7.33 12.51 -11.92
N TYR A 222 -6.81 11.62 -11.07
CA TYR A 222 -6.01 11.94 -9.90
C TYR A 222 -4.56 12.30 -10.27
#